data_b01427f4c0e888601da9f24b897bc318
#
_entry.id   b01427f4c0e888601da9f24b897bc318
#
_cell.length_a   1.000
_cell.length_b   1.000
_cell.length_c   1.000
_cell.angle_alpha   90.00
_cell.angle_beta   90.00
_cell.angle_gamma   90.00
#
_symmetry.space_group_name_H-M   'P 1'
#
loop_
_entity.id
_entity.type
_entity.pdbx_description
1 polymer ?
#
loop_
_entity_poly.entity_id
_entity_poly.type
_entity_poly.pdbx_seq_one_letter_code
_entity_poly.pdbx_strand_id
1 'polypeptide(L)'
;MARATLAALALFGSLVVHGMTWAASTPEDAKALVKKAVALVKASGKDKALAEFNNSKGAFVQNNGELYIFVIDQAGKTLANGANSKLVGKNVHDLRDVDGRYFIREMIDIAGSKGEGWTDYKWNNAATNTMQMKSTYFEKVDDLIIGCGVYK
;
A
#
# COMPACT_ATOMS: atom_id res chain seq x y z
N MET A 1 -2.38 10.91 -76.46
CA MET A 1 -3.33 10.97 -75.38
C MET A 1 -2.93 9.88 -74.36
N ALA A 2 -2.15 10.23 -73.37
CA ALA A 2 -1.71 9.29 -72.28
C ALA A 2 -2.34 9.71 -70.97
N ARG A 3 -3.19 8.85 -70.40
CA ARG A 3 -3.81 9.05 -69.11
C ARG A 3 -2.89 8.43 -68.07
N ALA A 4 -2.31 9.27 -67.19
CA ALA A 4 -1.56 8.85 -66.04
C ALA A 4 -2.53 8.62 -64.86
N THR A 5 -2.58 7.39 -64.35
CA THR A 5 -3.31 7.00 -63.17
C THR A 5 -2.38 7.14 -61.99
N LEU A 6 -2.66 8.09 -61.09
CA LEU A 6 -1.99 8.20 -59.76
C LEU A 6 -2.58 7.15 -58.81
N ALA A 7 -1.76 6.23 -58.36
CA ALA A 7 -2.09 5.32 -57.25
C ALA A 7 -1.71 6.02 -55.93
N ALA A 8 -2.71 6.33 -55.10
CA ALA A 8 -2.52 6.83 -53.77
C ALA A 8 -2.24 5.65 -52.84
N LEU A 9 -1.02 5.59 -52.30
CA LEU A 9 -0.61 4.62 -51.30
C LEU A 9 -1.03 5.15 -49.92
N ALA A 10 -2.09 4.59 -49.34
CA ALA A 10 -2.51 4.90 -47.98
C ALA A 10 -1.63 4.09 -46.99
N LEU A 11 -0.71 4.76 -46.31
CA LEU A 11 0.02 4.20 -45.17
C LEU A 11 -0.91 4.17 -43.95
N PHE A 12 -1.43 2.98 -43.63
CA PHE A 12 -2.06 2.72 -42.33
C PHE A 12 -0.96 2.58 -41.28
N GLY A 13 -0.67 3.66 -40.56
CA GLY A 13 0.16 3.63 -39.38
C GLY A 13 -0.58 2.94 -38.24
N SER A 14 -0.23 1.69 -37.93
CA SER A 14 -0.72 1.01 -36.73
C SER A 14 -0.15 1.71 -35.51
N LEU A 15 -0.99 2.44 -34.79
CA LEU A 15 -0.67 2.99 -33.48
C LEU A 15 -0.62 1.81 -32.46
N VAL A 16 0.58 1.31 -32.17
CA VAL A 16 0.76 0.34 -31.10
C VAL A 16 0.64 1.09 -29.79
N VAL A 17 -0.54 1.04 -29.18
CA VAL A 17 -0.76 1.52 -27.82
C VAL A 17 -0.04 0.52 -26.90
N HIS A 18 1.17 0.85 -26.47
CA HIS A 18 1.83 0.13 -25.39
C HIS A 18 1.06 0.44 -24.09
N GLY A 19 0.14 -0.45 -23.75
CA GLY A 19 -0.48 -0.44 -22.42
C GLY A 19 0.64 -0.57 -21.39
N MET A 20 0.84 0.46 -20.57
CA MET A 20 1.67 0.36 -19.37
C MET A 20 1.02 -0.67 -18.44
N THR A 21 1.48 -1.91 -18.49
CA THR A 21 1.18 -2.90 -17.46
C THR A 21 1.99 -2.51 -16.23
N TRP A 22 1.35 -1.94 -15.24
CA TRP A 22 1.95 -1.74 -13.93
C TRP A 22 2.22 -3.15 -13.37
N ALA A 23 3.47 -3.44 -13.03
CA ALA A 23 3.79 -4.68 -12.35
C ALA A 23 3.08 -4.70 -11.00
N ALA A 24 2.49 -5.85 -10.63
CA ALA A 24 1.87 -6.02 -9.33
C ALA A 24 2.93 -5.77 -8.22
N SER A 25 2.49 -5.14 -7.12
CA SER A 25 3.36 -4.90 -5.97
C SER A 25 3.82 -6.22 -5.37
N THR A 26 5.10 -6.29 -5.01
CA THR A 26 5.72 -7.49 -4.42
C THR A 26 5.84 -7.38 -2.88
N PRO A 27 6.01 -8.49 -2.15
CA PRO A 27 6.32 -8.45 -0.73
C PRO A 27 7.58 -7.62 -0.42
N GLU A 28 8.57 -7.64 -1.30
CA GLU A 28 9.80 -6.86 -1.19
C GLU A 28 9.51 -5.36 -1.29
N ASP A 29 8.58 -4.94 -2.14
CA ASP A 29 8.16 -3.53 -2.25
C ASP A 29 7.48 -3.07 -0.96
N ALA A 30 6.60 -3.88 -0.37
CA ALA A 30 5.97 -3.57 0.91
C ALA A 30 7.00 -3.43 2.02
N LYS A 31 7.94 -4.38 2.12
CA LYS A 31 9.02 -4.34 3.10
C LYS A 31 9.92 -3.11 2.91
N ALA A 32 10.31 -2.79 1.68
CA ALA A 32 11.12 -1.62 1.35
C ALA A 32 10.41 -0.32 1.75
N LEU A 33 9.11 -0.21 1.51
CA LEU A 33 8.33 0.97 1.88
C LEU A 33 8.24 1.14 3.39
N VAL A 34 8.06 0.05 4.16
CA VAL A 34 8.10 0.09 5.64
C VAL A 34 9.48 0.51 6.14
N LYS A 35 10.56 -0.04 5.61
CA LYS A 35 11.93 0.37 5.98
C LYS A 35 12.17 1.86 5.73
N LYS A 36 11.70 2.38 4.60
CA LYS A 36 11.74 3.82 4.29
C LYS A 36 10.91 4.64 5.29
N ALA A 37 9.74 4.16 5.69
CA ALA A 37 8.90 4.83 6.67
C ALA A 37 9.56 4.85 8.07
N VAL A 38 10.14 3.74 8.50
CA VAL A 38 10.93 3.65 9.75
C VAL A 38 12.10 4.65 9.75
N ALA A 39 12.83 4.72 8.63
CA ALA A 39 13.92 5.67 8.47
C ALA A 39 13.44 7.13 8.58
N LEU A 40 12.27 7.46 8.03
CA LEU A 40 11.68 8.80 8.13
C LEU A 40 11.32 9.14 9.59
N VAL A 41 10.72 8.20 10.34
CA VAL A 41 10.42 8.42 11.77
C VAL A 41 11.70 8.73 12.55
N LYS A 42 12.76 7.95 12.34
CA LYS A 42 14.06 8.15 13.00
C LYS A 42 14.74 9.48 12.63
N ALA A 43 14.60 9.91 11.38
CA ALA A 43 15.26 11.13 10.88
C ALA A 43 14.48 12.41 11.20
N SER A 44 13.15 12.38 11.15
CA SER A 44 12.30 13.59 11.19
C SER A 44 11.37 13.66 12.40
N GLY A 45 11.31 12.59 13.20
CA GLY A 45 10.42 12.46 14.34
C GLY A 45 9.00 12.01 13.95
N LYS A 46 8.27 11.55 14.97
CA LYS A 46 6.94 10.93 14.86
C LYS A 46 5.93 11.84 14.12
N ASP A 47 5.79 13.09 14.55
CA ASP A 47 4.71 13.95 14.06
C ASP A 47 4.85 14.28 12.57
N LYS A 48 6.08 14.58 12.13
CA LYS A 48 6.36 14.84 10.71
C LYS A 48 6.15 13.58 9.86
N ALA A 49 6.60 12.45 10.35
CA ALA A 49 6.43 11.19 9.65
C ALA A 49 4.94 10.80 9.52
N LEU A 50 4.14 10.93 10.58
CA LEU A 50 2.70 10.66 10.54
C LEU A 50 1.96 11.58 9.57
N ALA A 51 2.35 12.86 9.46
CA ALA A 51 1.78 13.78 8.48
C ALA A 51 2.04 13.29 7.03
N GLU A 52 3.26 12.83 6.73
CA GLU A 52 3.60 12.25 5.43
C GLU A 52 2.85 10.95 5.14
N PHE A 53 2.69 10.07 6.13
CA PHE A 53 1.96 8.80 5.96
C PHE A 53 0.45 8.99 5.77
N ASN A 54 -0.12 10.09 6.26
CA ASN A 54 -1.51 10.47 6.06
C ASN A 54 -1.76 11.20 4.74
N ASN A 55 -0.70 11.57 4.00
CA ASN A 55 -0.83 12.19 2.68
C ASN A 55 -1.13 11.12 1.61
N SER A 56 -2.39 11.01 1.21
CA SER A 56 -2.84 10.04 0.21
C SER A 56 -2.24 10.23 -1.20
N LYS A 57 -1.58 11.36 -1.44
CA LYS A 57 -0.87 11.68 -2.69
C LYS A 57 0.65 11.73 -2.48
N GLY A 58 1.12 11.35 -1.30
CA GLY A 58 2.53 11.39 -0.92
C GLY A 58 3.32 10.16 -1.35
N ALA A 59 4.61 10.18 -1.04
CA ALA A 59 5.56 9.13 -1.41
C ALA A 59 5.32 7.76 -0.74
N PHE A 60 4.45 7.72 0.27
CA PHE A 60 4.09 6.53 1.03
C PHE A 60 2.75 5.90 0.60
N VAL A 61 2.22 6.34 -0.55
CA VAL A 61 1.10 5.72 -1.27
C VAL A 61 1.53 5.52 -2.70
N GLN A 62 1.55 4.27 -3.17
CA GLN A 62 2.08 3.88 -4.48
C GLN A 62 1.09 2.97 -5.21
N ASN A 63 1.30 2.75 -6.51
CA ASN A 63 0.52 1.87 -7.35
C ASN A 63 -1.00 2.11 -7.22
N ASN A 64 -1.42 3.38 -7.42
CA ASN A 64 -2.83 3.81 -7.34
C ASN A 64 -3.52 3.48 -5.99
N GLY A 65 -2.76 3.48 -4.88
CA GLY A 65 -3.29 3.20 -3.55
C GLY A 65 -3.29 1.72 -3.16
N GLU A 66 -2.75 0.85 -3.99
CA GLU A 66 -2.57 -0.56 -3.65
C GLU A 66 -1.54 -0.74 -2.53
N LEU A 67 -0.41 -0.01 -2.64
CA LEU A 67 0.68 -0.04 -1.68
C LEU A 67 0.66 1.25 -0.85
N TYR A 68 0.46 1.15 0.45
CA TYR A 68 0.41 2.30 1.34
C TYR A 68 0.87 1.97 2.76
N ILE A 69 1.41 2.98 3.43
CA ILE A 69 1.75 2.90 4.85
C ILE A 69 0.51 3.11 5.72
N PHE A 70 0.37 2.28 6.73
CA PHE A 70 -0.46 2.54 7.89
C PHE A 70 0.36 2.46 9.17
N VAL A 71 -0.08 3.14 10.21
CA VAL A 71 0.57 3.14 11.53
C VAL A 71 -0.48 2.94 12.61
N ILE A 72 -0.21 2.01 13.51
CA ILE A 72 -0.97 1.83 14.75
C ILE A 72 -0.04 1.98 15.96
N ASP A 73 -0.61 2.33 17.10
CA ASP A 73 0.09 2.21 18.38
C ASP A 73 -0.10 0.80 18.99
N GLN A 74 0.56 0.55 20.11
CA GLN A 74 0.49 -0.73 20.82
C GLN A 74 -0.89 -1.03 21.42
N ALA A 75 -1.77 -0.03 21.55
CA ALA A 75 -3.16 -0.21 21.98
C ALA A 75 -4.12 -0.44 20.79
N GLY A 76 -3.60 -0.47 19.56
CA GLY A 76 -4.38 -0.68 18.34
C GLY A 76 -5.08 0.58 17.82
N LYS A 77 -4.70 1.78 18.27
CA LYS A 77 -5.21 3.03 17.70
C LYS A 77 -4.50 3.35 16.40
N THR A 78 -5.26 3.61 15.35
CA THR A 78 -4.70 4.05 14.06
C THR A 78 -4.22 5.50 14.14
N LEU A 79 -2.94 5.71 13.85
CA LEU A 79 -2.29 7.02 13.86
C LEU A 79 -2.10 7.58 12.45
N ALA A 80 -1.93 6.70 11.46
CA ALA A 80 -1.86 7.06 10.05
C ALA A 80 -2.42 5.95 9.17
N ASN A 81 -3.01 6.34 8.01
CA ASN A 81 -3.42 5.41 6.97
C ASN A 81 -3.49 6.14 5.61
N GLY A 82 -2.57 5.83 4.71
CA GLY A 82 -2.45 6.49 3.41
C GLY A 82 -3.61 6.23 2.45
N ALA A 83 -4.34 5.11 2.62
CA ALA A 83 -5.46 4.75 1.75
C ALA A 83 -6.84 5.12 2.33
N ASN A 84 -6.97 5.18 3.66
CA ASN A 84 -8.26 5.43 4.31
C ASN A 84 -8.13 6.30 5.56
N SER A 85 -8.24 7.60 5.37
CA SER A 85 -8.18 8.58 6.46
C SER A 85 -9.28 8.44 7.51
N LYS A 86 -10.40 7.77 7.18
CA LYS A 86 -11.51 7.53 8.13
C LYS A 86 -11.15 6.58 9.27
N LEU A 87 -10.06 5.81 9.11
CA LEU A 87 -9.54 4.94 10.16
C LEU A 87 -8.68 5.70 11.17
N VAL A 88 -8.11 6.84 10.81
CA VAL A 88 -7.22 7.61 11.68
C VAL A 88 -7.97 8.06 12.94
N GLY A 89 -7.36 7.83 14.10
CA GLY A 89 -7.92 8.09 15.41
C GLY A 89 -8.83 6.99 15.96
N LYS A 90 -9.20 5.98 15.15
CA LYS A 90 -10.02 4.86 15.59
C LYS A 90 -9.16 3.76 16.22
N ASN A 91 -9.71 3.11 17.25
CA ASN A 91 -9.13 1.89 17.79
C ASN A 91 -9.60 0.70 16.92
N VAL A 92 -8.63 -0.01 16.34
CA VAL A 92 -8.85 -1.16 15.45
C VAL A 92 -8.35 -2.47 16.07
N HIS A 93 -8.01 -2.46 17.38
CA HIS A 93 -7.50 -3.63 18.10
C HIS A 93 -8.38 -4.87 17.91
N ASP A 94 -9.70 -4.70 17.99
CA ASP A 94 -10.68 -5.79 17.91
C ASP A 94 -11.29 -5.97 16.51
N LEU A 95 -10.67 -5.31 15.51
CA LEU A 95 -11.10 -5.44 14.13
C LEU A 95 -10.83 -6.86 13.64
N ARG A 96 -11.83 -7.44 12.96
CA ARG A 96 -11.74 -8.77 12.35
C ARG A 96 -11.82 -8.65 10.85
N ASP A 97 -11.14 -9.53 10.17
CA ASP A 97 -11.42 -9.76 8.76
C ASP A 97 -12.72 -10.56 8.55
N VAL A 98 -13.08 -10.82 7.29
CA VAL A 98 -14.33 -11.55 6.95
C VAL A 98 -14.33 -13.01 7.41
N ASP A 99 -13.16 -13.58 7.72
CA ASP A 99 -13.02 -14.93 8.28
C ASP A 99 -12.99 -14.90 9.83
N GLY A 100 -13.16 -13.73 10.45
CA GLY A 100 -13.20 -13.56 11.90
C GLY A 100 -11.82 -13.45 12.57
N ARG A 101 -10.74 -13.29 11.79
CA ARG A 101 -9.35 -13.21 12.29
C ARG A 101 -9.04 -11.84 12.88
N TYR A 102 -8.49 -11.80 14.08
CA TYR A 102 -8.02 -10.59 14.76
C TYR A 102 -6.60 -10.21 14.33
N PHE A 103 -6.44 -9.82 13.09
CA PHE A 103 -5.13 -9.59 12.48
C PHE A 103 -4.34 -8.43 13.11
N ILE A 104 -5.00 -7.42 13.68
CA ILE A 104 -4.34 -6.32 14.40
C ILE A 104 -3.72 -6.81 15.72
N ARG A 105 -4.43 -7.65 16.48
CA ARG A 105 -3.89 -8.26 17.71
C ARG A 105 -2.64 -9.09 17.39
N GLU A 106 -2.71 -9.88 16.33
CA GLU A 106 -1.58 -10.68 15.87
C GLU A 106 -0.37 -9.82 15.50
N MET A 107 -0.58 -8.70 14.78
CA MET A 107 0.50 -7.75 14.47
C MET A 107 1.13 -7.16 15.74
N ILE A 108 0.31 -6.76 16.72
CA ILE A 108 0.78 -6.20 17.99
C ILE A 108 1.61 -7.22 18.78
N ASP A 109 1.14 -8.47 18.87
CA ASP A 109 1.84 -9.54 19.58
C ASP A 109 3.18 -9.89 18.92
N ILE A 110 3.21 -10.01 17.59
CA ILE A 110 4.44 -10.28 16.85
C ILE A 110 5.41 -9.10 16.96
N ALA A 111 4.93 -7.87 16.78
CA ALA A 111 5.76 -6.67 16.89
C ALA A 111 6.33 -6.50 18.30
N GLY A 112 5.54 -6.82 19.33
CA GLY A 112 5.98 -6.78 20.72
C GLY A 112 7.06 -7.80 21.06
N SER A 113 6.99 -9.01 20.48
CA SER A 113 7.91 -10.12 20.76
C SER A 113 9.14 -10.17 19.85
N LYS A 114 8.97 -9.84 18.55
CA LYS A 114 10.01 -9.99 17.51
C LYS A 114 10.47 -8.67 16.90
N GLY A 115 9.74 -7.59 17.12
CA GLY A 115 10.02 -6.28 16.53
C GLY A 115 9.54 -6.11 15.08
N GLU A 116 9.42 -7.18 14.31
CA GLU A 116 8.95 -7.17 12.92
C GLU A 116 8.31 -8.51 12.55
N GLY A 117 7.49 -8.52 11.51
CA GLY A 117 6.89 -9.75 11.02
C GLY A 117 5.96 -9.57 9.83
N TRP A 118 5.28 -10.66 9.52
CA TRP A 118 4.26 -10.73 8.48
C TRP A 118 2.97 -11.30 9.06
N THR A 119 1.81 -10.80 8.56
CA THR A 119 0.52 -11.44 8.79
C THR A 119 -0.33 -11.39 7.54
N ASP A 120 -1.13 -12.43 7.33
CA ASP A 120 -2.05 -12.57 6.20
C ASP A 120 -3.49 -12.44 6.70
N TYR A 121 -4.30 -11.64 6.01
CA TYR A 121 -5.71 -11.43 6.32
C TYR A 121 -6.47 -10.94 5.09
N LYS A 122 -7.79 -11.05 5.08
CA LYS A 122 -8.63 -10.53 4.01
C LYS A 122 -8.95 -9.07 4.23
N TRP A 123 -8.69 -8.24 3.20
CA TRP A 123 -8.92 -6.81 3.25
C TRP A 123 -9.44 -6.27 1.93
N ASN A 124 -10.21 -5.17 1.99
CA ASN A 124 -10.67 -4.50 0.77
C ASN A 124 -9.49 -3.82 0.06
N ASN A 125 -9.23 -4.21 -1.18
CA ASN A 125 -8.25 -3.54 -2.02
C ASN A 125 -8.85 -2.23 -2.53
N ALA A 126 -8.28 -1.09 -2.09
CA ALA A 126 -8.77 0.24 -2.45
C ALA A 126 -8.69 0.53 -3.96
N ALA A 127 -7.74 -0.07 -4.67
CA ALA A 127 -7.56 0.11 -6.10
C ALA A 127 -8.63 -0.59 -6.95
N THR A 128 -9.10 -1.78 -6.50
CA THR A 128 -10.08 -2.61 -7.23
C THR A 128 -11.45 -2.65 -6.57
N ASN A 129 -11.54 -2.16 -5.33
CA ASN A 129 -12.73 -2.23 -4.46
C ASN A 129 -13.27 -3.67 -4.29
N THR A 130 -12.36 -4.63 -4.21
CA THR A 130 -12.66 -6.05 -3.98
C THR A 130 -11.98 -6.58 -2.72
N MET A 131 -12.63 -7.55 -2.06
CA MET A 131 -12.05 -8.26 -0.92
C MET A 131 -11.00 -9.25 -1.42
N GLN A 132 -9.76 -9.09 -0.97
CA GLN A 132 -8.62 -9.92 -1.38
C GLN A 132 -7.78 -10.33 -0.19
N MET A 133 -7.03 -11.43 -0.33
CA MET A 133 -5.99 -11.78 0.63
C MET A 133 -4.88 -10.74 0.58
N LYS A 134 -4.52 -10.20 1.73
CA LYS A 134 -3.44 -9.22 1.91
C LYS A 134 -2.36 -9.82 2.79
N SER A 135 -1.11 -9.75 2.33
CA SER A 135 0.06 -10.08 3.12
C SER A 135 0.74 -8.79 3.56
N THR A 136 0.80 -8.55 4.85
CA THR A 136 1.31 -7.29 5.41
C THR A 136 2.60 -7.53 6.19
N TYR A 137 3.67 -6.85 5.77
CA TYR A 137 4.88 -6.66 6.56
C TYR A 137 4.70 -5.49 7.53
N PHE A 138 5.22 -5.63 8.72
CA PHE A 138 5.22 -4.55 9.72
C PHE A 138 6.49 -4.57 10.55
N GLU A 139 6.84 -3.41 11.07
CA GLU A 139 8.01 -3.20 11.92
C GLU A 139 7.65 -2.25 13.07
N LYS A 140 8.16 -2.56 14.26
CA LYS A 140 8.02 -1.71 15.43
C LYS A 140 9.18 -0.70 15.49
N VAL A 141 8.82 0.56 15.69
CA VAL A 141 9.78 1.62 16.03
C VAL A 141 9.18 2.45 17.17
N ASP A 142 9.86 2.47 18.32
CA ASP A 142 9.38 3.07 19.56
C ASP A 142 7.99 2.53 19.96
N ASP A 143 6.99 3.39 20.05
CA ASP A 143 5.60 3.05 20.36
C ASP A 143 4.74 2.78 19.12
N LEU A 144 5.33 2.85 17.92
CA LEU A 144 4.65 2.70 16.64
C LEU A 144 4.85 1.30 16.05
N ILE A 145 3.81 0.80 15.39
CA ILE A 145 3.86 -0.35 14.48
C ILE A 145 3.49 0.16 13.10
N ILE A 146 4.45 0.12 12.18
CA ILE A 146 4.36 0.65 10.83
C ILE A 146 4.20 -0.53 9.88
N GLY A 147 3.13 -0.55 9.11
CA GLY A 147 2.83 -1.66 8.21
C GLY A 147 2.54 -1.22 6.78
N CYS A 148 2.81 -2.14 5.86
CA CYS A 148 2.43 -2.09 4.45
C CYS A 148 2.16 -3.50 3.94
N GLY A 149 1.12 -3.68 3.14
CA GLY A 149 0.77 -5.00 2.63
C GLY A 149 0.53 -5.01 1.13
N VAL A 150 0.74 -6.19 0.55
CA VAL A 150 0.45 -6.50 -0.86
C VAL A 150 -0.74 -7.44 -0.95
N TYR A 151 -1.51 -7.31 -2.02
CA TYR A 151 -2.65 -8.20 -2.30
C TYR A 151 -2.18 -9.38 -3.15
N LYS A 152 -2.81 -10.55 -2.91
CA LYS A 152 -2.54 -11.82 -3.62
C LYS A 152 -3.69 -12.17 -4.52
#